data_90aa72c14183dc088a9f92e9d4aeecaf
#
_entry.id   90aa72c14183dc088a9f92e9d4aeecaf
#
_cell.length_a   1.000
_cell.length_b   1.000
_cell.length_c   1.000
_cell.angle_alpha   90.00
_cell.angle_beta   90.00
_cell.angle_gamma   90.00
#
_symmetry.space_group_name_H-M   'P 1'
#
loop_
_entity.id
_entity.type
_entity.pdbx_description
1 polymer ?
#
loop_
_entity_poly.entity_id
_entity_poly.type
_entity_poly.pdbx_seq_one_letter_code
_entity_poly.pdbx_strand_id
1 'polypeptide(L)'
;YQRDSGTLQIEAMVFLECYADFGQYLEEIAFVEDEQKRDPRLKAIIPLAPLERGTAVEPMLRQMQAHSSVRGIRRIMEFDADPRALTLSEGFVAGVNLLEKFGWSFDINPNYTQMDIIREFVPQISRGVPMILDHCGKPGIKQGAIEQYRADVKDLARYPNMYVKLSDLPPYAGPDWSPAALRPYIAATLDAFGPDRTIYAGVYPILLQSTNLTQWVEILDEAFADL
;
A
#
# COMPACT_ATOMS: atom_id res chain seq x y z
N TYR A 1 -14.51 -13.45 3.97
CA TYR A 1 -13.54 -13.52 2.88
C TYR A 1 -13.76 -14.74 1.96
N GLN A 2 -13.78 -15.98 2.51
CA GLN A 2 -13.97 -17.21 1.70
C GLN A 2 -15.22 -17.17 0.82
N ARG A 3 -16.37 -16.70 1.35
CA ARG A 3 -17.59 -16.56 0.55
C ARG A 3 -17.43 -15.58 -0.60
N ASP A 4 -16.72 -14.47 -0.36
CA ASP A 4 -16.63 -13.36 -1.31
C ASP A 4 -15.47 -13.55 -2.33
N SER A 5 -14.58 -14.52 -2.08
CA SER A 5 -13.54 -14.90 -3.06
C SER A 5 -14.06 -15.82 -4.18
N GLY A 6 -15.29 -16.34 -4.06
CA GLY A 6 -15.91 -17.14 -5.09
C GLY A 6 -15.09 -18.38 -5.46
N THR A 7 -14.72 -18.51 -6.74
CA THR A 7 -13.90 -19.61 -7.28
C THR A 7 -12.39 -19.33 -7.23
N LEU A 8 -11.98 -18.13 -6.79
CA LEU A 8 -10.57 -17.76 -6.73
C LEU A 8 -9.83 -18.61 -5.71
N GLN A 9 -8.69 -19.13 -6.09
CA GLN A 9 -7.79 -19.85 -5.20
C GLN A 9 -6.81 -18.87 -4.58
N ILE A 10 -7.09 -18.46 -3.34
CA ILE A 10 -6.24 -17.55 -2.60
C ILE A 10 -5.17 -18.34 -1.84
N GLU A 11 -3.93 -18.22 -2.25
CA GLU A 11 -2.79 -18.95 -1.67
C GLU A 11 -2.20 -18.24 -0.45
N ALA A 12 -2.18 -16.91 -0.47
CA ALA A 12 -1.62 -16.10 0.61
C ALA A 12 -2.36 -14.77 0.75
N MET A 13 -2.35 -14.25 1.97
CA MET A 13 -2.92 -12.95 2.32
C MET A 13 -1.93 -12.18 3.21
N VAL A 14 -1.93 -10.86 3.06
CA VAL A 14 -1.23 -9.92 3.93
C VAL A 14 -2.27 -9.02 4.57
N PHE A 15 -2.24 -8.92 5.89
CA PHE A 15 -3.05 -7.97 6.62
C PHE A 15 -2.33 -6.62 6.70
N LEU A 16 -3.05 -5.56 6.40
CA LEU A 16 -2.60 -4.19 6.61
C LEU A 16 -3.47 -3.56 7.70
N GLU A 17 -2.85 -2.79 8.58
CA GLU A 17 -3.50 -2.08 9.68
C GLU A 17 -4.84 -1.44 9.26
N CYS A 18 -5.79 -1.40 10.18
CA CYS A 18 -7.15 -0.91 9.94
C CYS A 18 -7.48 0.35 10.75
N TYR A 19 -6.51 1.25 10.94
CA TYR A 19 -6.71 2.51 11.65
C TYR A 19 -7.06 2.34 13.13
N ALA A 20 -6.48 1.32 13.78
CA ALA A 20 -6.59 1.17 15.23
C ALA A 20 -5.95 2.37 15.97
N ASP A 21 -6.39 2.63 17.18
CA ASP A 21 -5.75 3.66 18.01
C ASP A 21 -4.26 3.36 18.22
N PHE A 22 -3.43 4.40 18.23
CA PHE A 22 -1.96 4.26 18.38
C PHE A 22 -1.51 3.49 19.63
N GLY A 23 -2.37 3.33 20.62
CA GLY A 23 -2.09 2.51 21.80
C GLY A 23 -2.39 1.03 21.64
N GLN A 24 -3.08 0.61 20.57
CA GLN A 24 -3.64 -0.73 20.39
C GLN A 24 -2.92 -1.56 19.30
N TYR A 25 -1.76 -1.15 18.84
CA TYR A 25 -1.04 -1.83 17.77
C TYR A 25 -0.62 -3.27 18.09
N LEU A 26 -0.30 -3.56 19.37
CA LEU A 26 0.03 -4.94 19.78
C LEU A 26 -1.21 -5.80 19.89
N GLU A 27 -2.33 -5.25 20.31
CA GLU A 27 -3.63 -5.93 20.36
C GLU A 27 -4.11 -6.26 18.94
N GLU A 28 -3.92 -5.34 17.97
CA GLU A 28 -4.22 -5.61 16.57
C GLU A 28 -3.35 -6.75 16.02
N ILE A 29 -2.04 -6.72 16.27
CA ILE A 29 -1.13 -7.80 15.87
C ILE A 29 -1.56 -9.13 16.49
N ALA A 30 -1.83 -9.16 17.80
CA ALA A 30 -2.24 -10.38 18.50
C ALA A 30 -3.57 -10.93 17.96
N PHE A 31 -4.54 -10.06 17.69
CA PHE A 31 -5.80 -10.44 17.05
C PHE A 31 -5.57 -11.09 15.68
N VAL A 32 -4.72 -10.49 14.84
CA VAL A 32 -4.43 -11.03 13.51
C VAL A 32 -3.64 -12.34 13.60
N GLU A 33 -2.74 -12.50 14.55
CA GLU A 33 -2.05 -13.78 14.80
C GLU A 33 -3.00 -14.89 15.25
N ASP A 34 -4.05 -14.57 15.99
CA ASP A 34 -5.10 -15.53 16.30
C ASP A 34 -5.91 -15.92 15.05
N GLU A 35 -6.17 -14.99 14.16
CA GLU A 35 -6.79 -15.31 12.86
C GLU A 35 -5.84 -16.14 11.96
N GLN A 36 -4.52 -15.91 12.00
CA GLN A 36 -3.54 -16.75 11.29
C GLN A 36 -3.61 -18.22 11.70
N LYS A 37 -3.90 -18.50 12.98
CA LYS A 37 -4.09 -19.90 13.47
C LYS A 37 -5.32 -20.55 12.86
N ARG A 38 -6.35 -19.75 12.51
CA ARG A 38 -7.61 -20.21 11.89
C ARG A 38 -7.49 -20.32 10.37
N ASP A 39 -6.76 -19.38 9.77
CA ASP A 39 -6.51 -19.36 8.32
C ASP A 39 -5.01 -19.17 8.03
N PRO A 40 -4.29 -20.27 7.78
CA PRO A 40 -2.85 -20.24 7.56
C PRO A 40 -2.43 -19.56 6.24
N ARG A 41 -3.38 -19.14 5.40
CA ARG A 41 -3.09 -18.31 4.21
C ARG A 41 -2.74 -16.87 4.58
N LEU A 42 -3.13 -16.40 5.75
CA LEU A 42 -2.71 -15.10 6.27
C LEU A 42 -1.24 -15.20 6.70
N LYS A 43 -0.32 -14.64 5.89
CA LYS A 43 1.14 -14.88 6.01
C LYS A 43 1.91 -13.75 6.65
N ALA A 44 1.41 -12.52 6.55
CA ALA A 44 2.14 -11.35 7.02
C ALA A 44 1.20 -10.28 7.56
N ILE A 45 1.75 -9.43 8.40
CA ILE A 45 1.09 -8.29 9.02
C ILE A 45 1.91 -7.04 8.74
N ILE A 46 1.25 -5.97 8.33
CA ILE A 46 1.80 -4.63 8.18
C ILE A 46 1.06 -3.72 9.18
N PRO A 47 1.51 -3.64 10.43
CA PRO A 47 0.84 -2.87 11.48
C PRO A 47 1.11 -1.37 11.35
N LEU A 48 0.37 -0.59 12.12
CA LEU A 48 0.57 0.84 12.31
C LEU A 48 1.73 1.11 13.29
N ALA A 49 2.56 2.12 13.00
CA ALA A 49 3.47 2.69 13.98
C ALA A 49 3.62 4.21 13.77
N PRO A 50 3.76 4.99 14.86
CA PRO A 50 3.93 6.46 14.81
C PRO A 50 5.37 6.82 14.42
N LEU A 51 5.74 6.63 13.15
CA LEU A 51 7.09 6.83 12.62
C LEU A 51 7.56 8.29 12.74
N GLU A 52 6.64 9.25 12.85
CA GLU A 52 6.92 10.67 13.12
C GLU A 52 7.68 10.92 14.43
N ARG A 53 7.73 9.94 15.33
CA ARG A 53 8.56 9.99 16.54
C ARG A 53 10.05 9.82 16.27
N GLY A 54 10.44 9.59 15.03
CA GLY A 54 11.83 9.38 14.64
C GLY A 54 12.44 8.17 15.34
N THR A 55 13.68 8.29 15.80
CA THR A 55 14.36 7.19 16.51
C THR A 55 13.71 6.78 17.82
N ALA A 56 12.87 7.64 18.42
CA ALA A 56 12.13 7.28 19.62
C ALA A 56 11.05 6.21 19.42
N VAL A 57 10.72 5.85 18.17
CA VAL A 57 9.82 4.72 17.86
C VAL A 57 10.52 3.37 17.98
N GLU A 58 11.85 3.29 18.00
CA GLU A 58 12.61 2.03 17.98
C GLU A 58 12.19 1.02 19.06
N PRO A 59 11.95 1.38 20.34
CA PRO A 59 11.48 0.43 21.34
C PRO A 59 10.15 -0.25 20.96
N MET A 60 9.23 0.49 20.33
CA MET A 60 7.97 -0.06 19.83
C MET A 60 8.20 -1.05 18.68
N LEU A 61 9.04 -0.68 17.70
CA LEU A 61 9.38 -1.57 16.59
C LEU A 61 10.06 -2.87 17.09
N ARG A 62 10.87 -2.80 18.14
CA ARG A 62 11.45 -3.98 18.77
C ARG A 62 10.40 -4.89 19.44
N GLN A 63 9.36 -4.31 20.01
CA GLN A 63 8.23 -5.12 20.51
C GLN A 63 7.52 -5.83 19.37
N MET A 64 7.23 -5.12 18.27
CA MET A 64 6.64 -5.72 17.08
C MET A 64 7.53 -6.78 16.44
N GLN A 65 8.86 -6.67 16.54
CA GLN A 65 9.82 -7.64 15.99
C GLN A 65 9.72 -9.02 16.67
N ALA A 66 9.20 -9.09 17.91
CA ALA A 66 8.91 -10.37 18.57
C ALA A 66 7.81 -11.17 17.85
N HIS A 67 7.00 -10.50 17.02
CA HIS A 67 5.95 -11.09 16.21
C HIS A 67 6.50 -11.44 14.81
N SER A 68 6.75 -12.73 14.59
CA SER A 68 7.44 -13.19 13.36
C SER A 68 6.65 -12.98 12.07
N SER A 69 5.37 -12.64 12.14
CA SER A 69 4.50 -12.33 11.02
C SER A 69 4.60 -10.88 10.54
N VAL A 70 5.17 -9.97 11.33
CA VAL A 70 5.36 -8.57 10.95
C VAL A 70 6.43 -8.45 9.86
N ARG A 71 6.13 -7.74 8.77
CA ARG A 71 7.00 -7.59 7.60
C ARG A 71 7.24 -6.16 7.15
N GLY A 72 6.48 -5.22 7.68
CA GLY A 72 6.56 -3.81 7.32
C GLY A 72 5.72 -2.97 8.25
N ILE A 73 5.68 -1.69 7.98
CA ILE A 73 4.86 -0.71 8.72
C ILE A 73 4.06 0.11 7.71
N ARG A 74 2.81 0.43 8.04
CA ARG A 74 2.05 1.46 7.36
C ARG A 74 1.72 2.59 8.33
N ARG A 75 1.90 3.83 7.88
CA ARG A 75 1.40 5.02 8.55
C ARG A 75 0.65 5.84 7.51
N ILE A 76 -0.69 5.81 7.59
CA ILE A 76 -1.53 6.58 6.67
C ILE A 76 -1.33 8.06 6.94
N MET A 77 -0.96 8.80 5.90
CA MET A 77 -0.67 10.24 5.94
C MET A 77 -1.80 11.07 5.34
N GLU A 78 -2.62 10.45 4.50
CA GLU A 78 -3.63 11.10 3.69
C GLU A 78 -4.60 11.98 4.48
N PHE A 79 -4.96 11.55 5.70
CA PHE A 79 -5.95 12.19 6.54
C PHE A 79 -5.36 13.07 7.63
N ASP A 80 -4.05 13.27 7.65
CA ASP A 80 -3.43 14.19 8.59
C ASP A 80 -3.82 15.65 8.28
N ALA A 81 -3.80 16.48 9.31
CA ALA A 81 -4.14 17.90 9.16
C ALA A 81 -3.16 18.64 8.24
N ASP A 82 -1.89 18.25 8.24
CA ASP A 82 -0.86 18.72 7.32
C ASP A 82 0.01 17.53 6.86
N PRO A 83 -0.42 16.82 5.79
CA PRO A 83 0.31 15.66 5.27
C PRO A 83 1.75 16.00 4.84
N ARG A 84 1.98 17.22 4.33
CA ARG A 84 3.31 17.67 3.90
C ARG A 84 4.24 17.84 5.09
N ALA A 85 3.80 18.59 6.11
CA ALA A 85 4.59 18.82 7.31
C ALA A 85 4.90 17.50 8.04
N LEU A 86 3.94 16.56 8.09
CA LEU A 86 4.15 15.24 8.67
C LEU A 86 5.21 14.46 7.86
N THR A 87 4.94 14.26 6.58
CA THR A 87 5.72 13.33 5.71
C THR A 87 7.16 13.78 5.51
N LEU A 88 7.38 15.10 5.40
CA LEU A 88 8.70 15.68 5.18
C LEU A 88 9.42 16.08 6.47
N SER A 89 8.86 15.79 7.65
CA SER A 89 9.53 16.05 8.92
C SER A 89 10.77 15.16 9.08
N GLU A 90 11.81 15.71 9.70
CA GLU A 90 13.02 14.94 10.03
C GLU A 90 12.69 13.70 10.86
N GLY A 91 11.72 13.82 11.79
CA GLY A 91 11.24 12.70 12.59
C GLY A 91 10.67 11.57 11.73
N PHE A 92 9.76 11.89 10.80
CA PHE A 92 9.14 10.88 9.95
C PHE A 92 10.17 10.19 9.04
N VAL A 93 11.04 10.96 8.39
CA VAL A 93 12.13 10.44 7.56
C VAL A 93 13.05 9.51 8.36
N ALA A 94 13.45 9.93 9.58
CA ALA A 94 14.30 9.11 10.45
C ALA A 94 13.57 7.82 10.91
N GLY A 95 12.28 7.90 11.23
CA GLY A 95 11.47 6.75 11.62
C GLY A 95 11.31 5.74 10.50
N VAL A 96 11.07 6.18 9.26
CA VAL A 96 11.00 5.29 8.09
C VAL A 96 12.36 4.67 7.79
N ASN A 97 13.44 5.44 7.82
CA ASN A 97 14.79 4.93 7.62
C ASN A 97 15.20 3.88 8.67
N LEU A 98 14.65 3.96 9.88
CA LEU A 98 14.90 2.98 10.93
C LEU A 98 14.43 1.58 10.57
N LEU A 99 13.43 1.44 9.68
CA LEU A 99 12.88 0.15 9.25
C LEU A 99 13.92 -0.73 8.54
N GLU A 100 14.97 -0.15 7.97
CA GLU A 100 16.08 -0.90 7.39
C GLU A 100 16.72 -1.86 8.40
N LYS A 101 16.87 -1.44 9.67
CA LYS A 101 17.44 -2.29 10.75
C LYS A 101 16.62 -3.56 11.00
N PHE A 102 15.32 -3.51 10.67
CA PHE A 102 14.38 -4.61 10.87
C PHE A 102 14.18 -5.44 9.61
N GLY A 103 14.68 -4.98 8.46
CA GLY A 103 14.40 -5.57 7.14
C GLY A 103 12.93 -5.45 6.76
N TRP A 104 12.26 -4.37 7.17
CA TRP A 104 10.83 -4.14 6.97
C TRP A 104 10.55 -3.15 5.87
N SER A 105 9.40 -3.34 5.19
CA SER A 105 8.88 -2.40 4.21
C SER A 105 8.16 -1.21 4.86
N PHE A 106 8.00 -0.15 4.07
CA PHE A 106 7.10 0.95 4.38
C PHE A 106 6.03 1.09 3.31
N ASP A 107 4.76 0.98 3.72
CA ASP A 107 3.61 1.16 2.85
C ASP A 107 3.17 2.63 2.85
N ILE A 108 3.20 3.25 1.66
CA ILE A 108 2.90 4.67 1.44
C ILE A 108 1.46 4.78 0.93
N ASN A 109 0.61 5.48 1.65
CA ASN A 109 -0.81 5.64 1.30
C ASN A 109 -1.17 7.12 1.07
N PRO A 110 -0.84 7.74 -0.08
CA PRO A 110 -1.19 9.10 -0.42
C PRO A 110 -2.51 9.15 -1.19
N ASN A 111 -3.03 10.37 -1.36
CA ASN A 111 -3.99 10.73 -2.39
C ASN A 111 -3.23 11.28 -3.62
N TYR A 112 -3.82 11.21 -4.82
CA TYR A 112 -3.17 11.70 -6.06
C TYR A 112 -2.76 13.19 -5.99
N THR A 113 -3.45 14.00 -5.18
CA THR A 113 -3.10 15.42 -4.96
C THR A 113 -1.88 15.60 -4.06
N GLN A 114 -1.36 14.52 -3.46
CA GLN A 114 -0.22 14.50 -2.55
C GLN A 114 1.02 13.85 -3.18
N MET A 115 0.97 13.49 -4.45
CA MET A 115 2.08 12.79 -5.13
C MET A 115 3.35 13.65 -5.22
N ASP A 116 3.23 14.97 -5.22
CA ASP A 116 4.35 15.90 -5.10
C ASP A 116 5.11 15.72 -3.77
N ILE A 117 4.39 15.51 -2.67
CA ILE A 117 4.98 15.23 -1.35
C ILE A 117 5.77 13.92 -1.40
N ILE A 118 5.21 12.89 -2.02
CA ILE A 118 5.87 11.58 -2.11
C ILE A 118 7.13 11.66 -2.96
N ARG A 119 7.13 12.43 -4.05
CA ARG A 119 8.35 12.66 -4.87
C ARG A 119 9.46 13.40 -4.12
N GLU A 120 9.11 14.26 -3.16
CA GLU A 120 10.09 14.91 -2.28
C GLU A 120 10.55 13.99 -1.14
N PHE A 121 9.70 13.08 -0.68
CA PHE A 121 9.97 12.17 0.42
C PHE A 121 10.87 11.00 0.02
N VAL A 122 10.53 10.31 -1.07
CA VAL A 122 11.20 9.07 -1.50
C VAL A 122 12.73 9.20 -1.60
N PRO A 123 13.29 10.31 -2.15
CA PRO A 123 14.75 10.50 -2.22
C PRO A 123 15.47 10.53 -0.86
N GLN A 124 14.74 10.80 0.23
CA GLN A 124 15.29 10.91 1.58
C GLN A 124 15.34 9.56 2.32
N ILE A 125 14.74 8.52 1.70
CA ILE A 125 14.66 7.19 2.32
C ILE A 125 15.78 6.29 1.80
N SER A 126 16.38 5.55 2.73
CA SER A 126 17.39 4.55 2.42
C SER A 126 16.88 3.53 1.40
N ARG A 127 17.75 3.16 0.46
CA ARG A 127 17.44 2.10 -0.52
C ARG A 127 17.29 0.72 0.11
N GLY A 128 17.72 0.55 1.35
CA GLY A 128 17.51 -0.67 2.12
C GLY A 128 16.09 -0.84 2.67
N VAL A 129 15.24 0.22 2.60
CA VAL A 129 13.82 0.15 2.95
C VAL A 129 13.00 -0.07 1.69
N PRO A 130 12.37 -1.24 1.48
CA PRO A 130 11.38 -1.41 0.42
C PRO A 130 10.18 -0.49 0.67
N MET A 131 9.84 0.35 -0.31
CA MET A 131 8.74 1.31 -0.22
C MET A 131 7.63 0.88 -1.17
N ILE A 132 6.41 0.79 -0.68
CA ILE A 132 5.28 0.24 -1.42
C ILE A 132 4.19 1.30 -1.56
N LEU A 133 3.96 1.79 -2.78
CA LEU A 133 2.89 2.74 -3.07
C LEU A 133 1.54 2.02 -3.05
N ASP A 134 0.71 2.30 -2.05
CA ASP A 134 -0.63 1.74 -1.95
C ASP A 134 -1.56 2.26 -3.05
N HIS A 135 -2.38 1.38 -3.61
CA HIS A 135 -3.49 1.70 -4.52
C HIS A 135 -3.08 2.59 -5.70
N CYS A 136 -1.88 2.36 -6.25
CA CYS A 136 -1.35 3.20 -7.34
C CYS A 136 -1.28 4.70 -6.98
N GLY A 137 -1.23 5.07 -5.69
CA GLY A 137 -1.32 6.45 -5.24
C GLY A 137 -2.70 7.08 -5.42
N LYS A 138 -3.75 6.26 -5.50
CA LYS A 138 -5.16 6.69 -5.62
C LYS A 138 -5.37 7.70 -6.76
N PRO A 139 -5.12 7.30 -8.02
CA PRO A 139 -5.08 8.22 -9.15
C PRO A 139 -6.40 8.95 -9.39
N GLY A 140 -6.31 10.19 -9.86
CA GLY A 140 -7.45 11.02 -10.23
C GLY A 140 -8.15 10.56 -11.51
N ILE A 141 -8.72 9.34 -11.50
CA ILE A 141 -9.34 8.74 -12.70
C ILE A 141 -10.58 9.54 -13.10
N LYS A 142 -11.46 9.83 -12.15
CA LYS A 142 -12.65 10.64 -12.38
C LYS A 142 -12.32 12.03 -12.92
N GLN A 143 -11.16 12.57 -12.57
CA GLN A 143 -10.68 13.88 -13.02
C GLN A 143 -9.98 13.82 -14.38
N GLY A 144 -9.79 12.63 -14.95
CA GLY A 144 -9.04 12.44 -16.19
C GLY A 144 -7.55 12.75 -16.08
N ALA A 145 -6.96 12.65 -14.90
CA ALA A 145 -5.58 13.06 -14.61
C ALA A 145 -4.51 12.05 -15.07
N ILE A 146 -4.69 11.42 -16.22
CA ILE A 146 -3.82 10.35 -16.71
C ILE A 146 -2.39 10.83 -16.99
N GLU A 147 -2.22 12.00 -17.58
CA GLU A 147 -0.87 12.49 -17.93
C GLU A 147 -0.06 12.84 -16.69
N GLN A 148 -0.70 13.44 -15.67
CA GLN A 148 -0.07 13.67 -14.37
C GLN A 148 0.31 12.34 -13.73
N TYR A 149 -0.60 11.38 -13.73
CA TYR A 149 -0.36 10.04 -13.17
C TYR A 149 0.84 9.34 -13.84
N ARG A 150 0.92 9.36 -15.18
CA ARG A 150 2.06 8.80 -15.93
C ARG A 150 3.38 9.42 -15.50
N ALA A 151 3.41 10.74 -15.32
CA ALA A 151 4.60 11.43 -14.86
C ALA A 151 4.99 11.00 -13.44
N ASP A 152 4.03 10.93 -12.53
CA ASP A 152 4.26 10.59 -11.14
C ASP A 152 4.81 9.16 -10.98
N VAL A 153 4.16 8.16 -11.59
CA VAL A 153 4.60 6.76 -11.48
C VAL A 153 5.94 6.51 -12.16
N LYS A 154 6.19 7.19 -13.30
CA LYS A 154 7.48 7.12 -13.98
C LYS A 154 8.62 7.68 -13.15
N ASP A 155 8.38 8.78 -12.42
CA ASP A 155 9.38 9.39 -11.55
C ASP A 155 9.68 8.49 -10.35
N LEU A 156 8.66 7.97 -9.69
CA LEU A 156 8.81 7.05 -8.56
C LEU A 156 9.46 5.71 -8.95
N ALA A 157 9.15 5.19 -10.12
CA ALA A 157 9.71 3.92 -10.60
C ALA A 157 11.24 3.97 -10.85
N ARG A 158 11.86 5.16 -10.87
CA ARG A 158 13.33 5.34 -10.95
C ARG A 158 14.05 4.85 -9.69
N TYR A 159 13.34 4.74 -8.57
CA TYR A 159 13.89 4.25 -7.31
C TYR A 159 13.76 2.72 -7.26
N PRO A 160 14.88 1.97 -7.18
CA PRO A 160 14.84 0.50 -7.29
C PRO A 160 14.12 -0.19 -6.12
N ASN A 161 14.01 0.49 -4.98
CA ASN A 161 13.31 0.02 -3.78
C ASN A 161 11.82 0.44 -3.75
N MET A 162 11.30 1.06 -4.83
CA MET A 162 9.88 1.38 -4.96
C MET A 162 9.13 0.24 -5.65
N TYR A 163 8.03 -0.14 -5.04
CA TYR A 163 7.01 -1.08 -5.51
C TYR A 163 5.65 -0.39 -5.54
N VAL A 164 4.69 -0.97 -6.24
CA VAL A 164 3.33 -0.43 -6.33
C VAL A 164 2.30 -1.53 -6.14
N LYS A 165 1.25 -1.27 -5.37
CA LYS A 165 0.08 -2.14 -5.30
C LYS A 165 -0.93 -1.72 -6.36
N LEU A 166 -1.17 -2.62 -7.31
CA LEU A 166 -2.23 -2.50 -8.28
C LEU A 166 -3.54 -2.95 -7.63
N SER A 167 -4.30 -1.99 -7.11
CA SER A 167 -5.48 -2.22 -6.27
C SER A 167 -6.38 -0.99 -6.19
N ASP A 168 -7.63 -1.20 -5.81
CA ASP A 168 -8.60 -0.18 -5.39
C ASP A 168 -8.86 0.95 -6.41
N LEU A 169 -8.69 0.69 -7.72
CA LEU A 169 -8.91 1.71 -8.75
C LEU A 169 -10.38 2.07 -9.00
N PRO A 170 -11.35 1.13 -8.94
CA PRO A 170 -12.75 1.42 -9.23
C PRO A 170 -13.35 2.60 -8.46
N PRO A 171 -13.15 2.77 -7.13
CA PRO A 171 -13.70 3.90 -6.38
C PRO A 171 -13.23 5.26 -6.91
N TYR A 172 -12.01 5.34 -7.43
CA TYR A 172 -11.42 6.61 -7.93
C TYR A 172 -11.89 6.97 -9.34
N ALA A 173 -12.53 6.04 -10.04
CA ALA A 173 -13.18 6.30 -11.31
C ALA A 173 -14.65 6.77 -11.17
N GLY A 174 -15.21 6.69 -9.96
CA GLY A 174 -16.59 7.13 -9.67
C GLY A 174 -17.61 5.99 -9.77
N PRO A 175 -18.89 6.26 -9.48
CA PRO A 175 -19.92 5.22 -9.37
C PRO A 175 -20.22 4.50 -10.70
N ASP A 176 -20.05 5.18 -11.83
CA ASP A 176 -20.30 4.64 -13.17
C ASP A 176 -19.00 4.19 -13.85
N TRP A 177 -18.04 3.68 -13.07
CA TRP A 177 -16.77 3.24 -13.58
C TRP A 177 -16.91 2.07 -14.58
N SER A 178 -15.93 1.92 -15.44
CA SER A 178 -15.83 0.80 -16.37
C SER A 178 -14.37 0.29 -16.46
N PRO A 179 -14.14 -0.97 -16.86
CA PRO A 179 -12.79 -1.47 -17.11
C PRO A 179 -11.98 -0.58 -18.09
N ALA A 180 -12.64 -0.02 -19.10
CA ALA A 180 -12.01 0.88 -20.05
C ALA A 180 -11.46 2.16 -19.42
N ALA A 181 -12.10 2.67 -18.37
CA ALA A 181 -11.62 3.84 -17.64
C ALA A 181 -10.38 3.54 -16.79
N LEU A 182 -10.22 2.30 -16.33
CA LEU A 182 -9.10 1.86 -15.49
C LEU A 182 -7.86 1.48 -16.31
N ARG A 183 -8.05 0.92 -17.51
CA ARG A 183 -6.96 0.40 -18.38
C ARG A 183 -5.79 1.37 -18.57
N PRO A 184 -5.98 2.67 -18.86
CA PRO A 184 -4.85 3.60 -19.04
C PRO A 184 -3.97 3.72 -17.79
N TYR A 185 -4.56 3.63 -16.60
CA TYR A 185 -3.86 3.72 -15.32
C TYR A 185 -3.13 2.42 -14.98
N ILE A 186 -3.76 1.27 -15.25
CA ILE A 186 -3.14 -0.06 -15.13
C ILE A 186 -1.92 -0.15 -16.04
N ALA A 187 -2.09 0.19 -17.33
CA ALA A 187 -1.00 0.17 -18.31
C ALA A 187 0.15 1.09 -17.89
N ALA A 188 -0.14 2.34 -17.49
CA ALA A 188 0.89 3.28 -17.02
C ALA A 188 1.66 2.75 -15.79
N THR A 189 0.99 2.05 -14.88
CA THR A 189 1.63 1.42 -13.72
C THR A 189 2.60 0.33 -14.17
N LEU A 190 2.15 -0.58 -15.04
CA LEU A 190 2.94 -1.71 -15.53
C LEU A 190 4.11 -1.25 -16.39
N ASP A 191 3.89 -0.24 -17.26
CA ASP A 191 4.95 0.36 -18.07
C ASP A 191 6.06 0.97 -17.21
N ALA A 192 5.69 1.57 -16.06
CA ALA A 192 6.65 2.23 -15.18
C ALA A 192 7.41 1.26 -14.27
N PHE A 193 6.69 0.36 -13.58
CA PHE A 193 7.25 -0.51 -12.55
C PHE A 193 7.63 -1.91 -13.06
N GLY A 194 7.00 -2.36 -14.14
CA GLY A 194 7.13 -3.74 -14.62
C GLY A 194 6.47 -4.77 -13.70
N PRO A 195 6.40 -6.05 -14.13
CA PRO A 195 5.75 -7.10 -13.36
C PRO A 195 6.46 -7.40 -12.03
N ASP A 196 7.78 -7.28 -11.98
CA ASP A 196 8.57 -7.63 -10.78
C ASP A 196 8.38 -6.66 -9.60
N ARG A 197 7.86 -5.46 -9.86
CA ARG A 197 7.64 -4.43 -8.82
C ARG A 197 6.18 -4.01 -8.71
N THR A 198 5.27 -4.75 -9.36
CA THR A 198 3.82 -4.55 -9.26
C THR A 198 3.20 -5.67 -8.44
N ILE A 199 2.48 -5.32 -7.39
CA ILE A 199 1.90 -6.24 -6.43
C ILE A 199 0.37 -6.22 -6.59
N TYR A 200 -0.25 -7.39 -6.77
CA TYR A 200 -1.70 -7.52 -6.68
C TYR A 200 -2.18 -7.24 -5.25
N ALA A 201 -3.28 -6.50 -5.09
CA ALA A 201 -3.98 -6.41 -3.82
C ALA A 201 -5.50 -6.32 -4.01
N GLY A 202 -6.24 -7.04 -3.17
CA GLY A 202 -7.70 -7.13 -3.24
C GLY A 202 -8.43 -6.11 -2.36
N VAL A 203 -7.74 -5.44 -1.46
CA VAL A 203 -8.27 -4.39 -0.54
C VAL A 203 -9.59 -4.79 0.14
N TYR A 204 -9.70 -6.06 0.50
CA TYR A 204 -10.90 -6.57 1.16
C TYR A 204 -10.99 -6.05 2.61
N PRO A 205 -12.17 -5.62 3.12
CA PRO A 205 -13.47 -5.66 2.44
C PRO A 205 -13.84 -4.39 1.65
N ILE A 206 -12.99 -3.36 1.61
CA ILE A 206 -13.27 -2.05 1.00
C ILE A 206 -13.68 -2.20 -0.48
N LEU A 207 -12.99 -3.08 -1.21
CA LEU A 207 -13.26 -3.41 -2.61
C LEU A 207 -14.75 -3.69 -2.87
N LEU A 208 -15.45 -4.34 -1.93
CA LEU A 208 -16.87 -4.73 -2.08
C LEU A 208 -17.84 -3.54 -2.21
N GLN A 209 -17.39 -2.32 -1.91
CA GLN A 209 -18.19 -1.11 -2.13
C GLN A 209 -18.29 -0.73 -3.61
N SER A 210 -17.40 -1.21 -4.46
CA SER A 210 -17.29 -0.79 -5.86
C SER A 210 -17.28 -1.95 -6.85
N THR A 211 -16.82 -3.12 -6.44
CA THR A 211 -16.68 -4.32 -7.28
C THR A 211 -16.61 -5.57 -6.39
N ASN A 212 -16.18 -6.70 -6.93
CA ASN A 212 -15.88 -7.91 -6.18
C ASN A 212 -14.51 -8.48 -6.58
N LEU A 213 -13.98 -9.42 -5.78
CA LEU A 213 -12.64 -9.97 -5.98
C LEU A 213 -12.50 -10.65 -7.36
N THR A 214 -13.51 -11.42 -7.80
CA THR A 214 -13.47 -12.12 -9.10
C THR A 214 -13.39 -11.11 -10.25
N GLN A 215 -14.27 -10.13 -10.27
CA GLN A 215 -14.27 -9.09 -11.30
C GLN A 215 -12.97 -8.30 -11.33
N TRP A 216 -12.40 -7.99 -10.13
CA TRP A 216 -11.12 -7.30 -10.06
C TRP A 216 -9.97 -8.12 -10.68
N VAL A 217 -9.91 -9.43 -10.40
CA VAL A 217 -8.93 -10.34 -11.01
C VAL A 217 -9.13 -10.40 -12.52
N GLU A 218 -10.36 -10.57 -13.01
CA GLU A 218 -10.67 -10.61 -14.45
C GLU A 218 -10.19 -9.36 -15.18
N ILE A 219 -10.39 -8.17 -14.60
CA ILE A 219 -9.90 -6.89 -15.16
C ILE A 219 -8.38 -6.89 -15.28
N LEU A 220 -7.68 -7.41 -14.27
CA LEU A 220 -6.23 -7.47 -14.29
C LEU A 220 -5.72 -8.52 -15.27
N ASP A 221 -6.34 -9.70 -15.32
CA ASP A 221 -5.99 -10.76 -16.28
C ASP A 221 -6.11 -10.26 -17.72
N GLU A 222 -7.20 -9.54 -18.04
CA GLU A 222 -7.36 -8.89 -19.34
C GLU A 222 -6.26 -7.86 -19.63
N ALA A 223 -5.90 -7.06 -18.62
CA ALA A 223 -4.86 -6.04 -18.77
C ALA A 223 -3.46 -6.65 -18.95
N PHE A 224 -3.22 -7.83 -18.35
CA PHE A 224 -1.94 -8.54 -18.48
C PHE A 224 -1.84 -9.42 -19.73
N ALA A 225 -2.96 -9.78 -20.36
CA ALA A 225 -2.97 -10.63 -21.54
C ALA A 225 -2.24 -9.99 -22.75
N ASP A 226 -2.05 -8.67 -22.74
CA ASP A 226 -1.39 -7.92 -23.80
C ASP A 226 0.12 -7.64 -23.48
N LEU A 227 0.66 -8.19 -22.37
CA LEU A 227 2.07 -8.10 -21.97
C LEU A 227 2.87 -9.35 -22.37
#